data_fdb8342e4e6e01bef5a94a7dc52fd66e
#
_entry.id   fdb8342e4e6e01bef5a94a7dc52fd66e
#
_cell.length_a   1.000
_cell.length_b   1.000
_cell.length_c   1.000
_cell.angle_alpha   90.00
_cell.angle_beta   90.00
_cell.angle_gamma   90.00
#
_symmetry.space_group_name_H-M   'P 1'
#
loop_
_entity.id
_entity.type
_entity.pdbx_description
1 polymer ?
#
loop_
_entity_poly.entity_id
_entity_poly.type
_entity_poly.pdbx_seq_one_letter_code
_entity_poly.pdbx_strand_id
1 'polypeptide(L)'
;MVVNGKPITKSEFEYSFHKNGNVKDAVEKKTVQEYVPMFINYKLKVAAAEAAHLDTLSSFKKEFCTYRDMQLTPYLVDTAFNDSIAHLVYDNTLKQLNGKDLIETSHILIRLGQKASDAEREQAKHLADSIYNAVKNGADFAEMARKYSGDPGSAAKGGKLPMVGPGQLVKEFEDAAYALKVGEVSAPVLSAFGYHIIKMDNRKSLDSFETLKPEIMAMLKRQNIDEASAESKVKKMVAASNGKLTPEDVYNQIADEQSKNNSDLRNLIQEYHDGLLLYEVSKREVWDVAAADTKGLEQWYKSHKDTYKWEKPRFKGFVFHCKNAKNAKAVKKLLKKYGEGDWRKELKQQFNKDSVTVSVSGPYLCTQGENATIDAYAFKTDAKAKTPTGYVMTGVSGKVMKQPKSYLDVKAQVTSDYQAECEKNWVEKLRKQFTFSVNEDVLKTVK
;
A
#
# COMPACT_ATOMS: atom_id res chain seq x y z
N MET A 1 17.31 34.17 2.39
CA MET A 1 18.39 33.57 3.22
C MET A 1 19.51 33.07 2.31
N VAL A 2 20.70 32.90 2.87
CA VAL A 2 21.80 32.20 2.21
C VAL A 2 22.32 31.15 3.18
N VAL A 3 22.51 29.91 2.74
CA VAL A 3 23.10 28.84 3.55
C VAL A 3 24.21 28.17 2.75
N ASN A 4 25.41 28.10 3.29
CA ASN A 4 26.61 27.58 2.63
C ASN A 4 26.81 28.17 1.20
N GLY A 5 26.63 29.48 1.06
CA GLY A 5 26.75 30.19 -0.22
C GLY A 5 25.56 30.02 -1.19
N LYS A 6 24.61 29.15 -0.90
CA LYS A 6 23.42 28.93 -1.76
C LYS A 6 22.29 29.88 -1.34
N PRO A 7 21.72 30.64 -2.30
CA PRO A 7 20.57 31.49 -2.01
C PRO A 7 19.29 30.64 -1.86
N ILE A 8 18.51 30.97 -0.84
CA ILE A 8 17.18 30.39 -0.58
C ILE A 8 16.16 31.51 -0.80
N THR A 9 15.21 31.27 -1.68
CA THR A 9 14.19 32.26 -2.05
C THR A 9 13.13 32.44 -0.95
N LYS A 10 12.45 33.59 -0.96
CA LYS A 10 11.27 33.81 -0.12
C LYS A 10 10.19 32.75 -0.41
N SER A 11 9.92 32.49 -1.68
CA SER A 11 8.92 31.51 -2.11
C SER A 11 9.21 30.09 -1.57
N GLU A 12 10.45 29.65 -1.54
CA GLU A 12 10.85 28.37 -1.00
C GLU A 12 10.62 28.29 0.52
N PHE A 13 10.97 29.37 1.22
CA PHE A 13 10.71 29.46 2.67
C PHE A 13 9.20 29.46 2.98
N GLU A 14 8.41 30.29 2.30
CA GLU A 14 6.96 30.37 2.46
C GLU A 14 6.29 29.04 2.17
N TYR A 15 6.69 28.35 1.09
CA TYR A 15 6.20 27.03 0.73
C TYR A 15 6.39 26.03 1.87
N SER A 16 7.61 25.95 2.42
CA SER A 16 7.95 25.06 3.53
C SER A 16 7.23 25.45 4.83
N PHE A 17 7.10 26.74 5.11
CA PHE A 17 6.41 27.27 6.29
C PHE A 17 4.91 26.93 6.27
N HIS A 18 4.23 27.19 5.17
CA HIS A 18 2.79 26.95 5.04
C HIS A 18 2.44 25.47 5.04
N LYS A 19 3.25 24.63 4.41
CA LYS A 19 3.03 23.18 4.42
C LYS A 19 3.07 22.61 5.83
N ASN A 20 4.02 23.04 6.64
CA ASN A 20 4.16 22.58 8.02
C ASN A 20 3.11 23.20 8.96
N GLY A 21 2.59 24.39 8.63
CA GLY A 21 1.51 25.05 9.38
C GLY A 21 0.10 24.49 9.14
N ASN A 22 -0.10 23.74 8.06
CA ASN A 22 -1.39 23.16 7.68
C ASN A 22 -1.59 21.70 8.11
N VAL A 23 -0.66 21.10 8.85
CA VAL A 23 -0.84 19.78 9.44
C VAL A 23 -1.94 19.89 10.50
N LYS A 24 -3.09 19.25 10.25
CA LYS A 24 -4.31 19.34 11.09
C LYS A 24 -4.11 18.94 12.56
N ASP A 25 -3.02 18.24 12.88
CA ASP A 25 -2.65 17.77 14.22
C ASP A 25 -1.47 18.55 14.84
N ALA A 26 -1.03 19.65 14.23
CA ALA A 26 -0.01 20.51 14.83
C ALA A 26 -0.63 21.22 16.05
N VAL A 27 -0.17 20.86 17.24
CA VAL A 27 -0.66 21.32 18.54
C VAL A 27 -0.50 22.84 18.72
N GLU A 28 0.41 23.49 17.96
CA GLU A 28 0.60 24.94 17.95
C GLU A 28 1.08 25.44 16.58
N LYS A 29 0.43 26.47 16.05
CA LYS A 29 0.90 27.19 14.85
C LYS A 29 2.11 28.02 15.25
N LYS A 30 3.28 27.70 14.69
CA LYS A 30 4.51 28.45 14.90
C LYS A 30 4.46 29.79 14.16
N THR A 31 5.04 30.79 14.78
CA THR A 31 5.29 32.07 14.11
C THR A 31 6.46 31.93 13.12
N VAL A 32 6.57 32.86 12.19
CA VAL A 32 7.70 32.92 11.25
C VAL A 32 9.03 32.92 11.99
N GLN A 33 9.15 33.70 13.07
CA GLN A 33 10.36 33.81 13.88
C GLN A 33 10.75 32.49 14.55
N GLU A 34 9.80 31.74 15.04
CA GLU A 34 10.04 30.39 15.62
C GLU A 34 10.41 29.35 14.57
N TYR A 35 9.93 29.52 13.34
CA TYR A 35 10.21 28.57 12.26
C TYR A 35 11.59 28.78 11.62
N VAL A 36 12.08 30.04 11.54
CA VAL A 36 13.38 30.37 10.93
C VAL A 36 14.55 29.53 11.46
N PRO A 37 14.77 29.36 12.77
CA PRO A 37 15.87 28.54 13.27
C PRO A 37 15.77 27.07 12.86
N MET A 38 14.53 26.54 12.76
CA MET A 38 14.28 25.16 12.34
C MET A 38 14.60 24.99 10.85
N PHE A 39 14.17 25.92 10.04
CA PHE A 39 14.43 25.92 8.62
C PHE A 39 15.92 26.07 8.29
N ILE A 40 16.64 26.91 9.04
CA ILE A 40 18.10 27.00 8.94
C ILE A 40 18.75 25.66 9.28
N ASN A 41 18.35 24.99 10.37
CA ASN A 41 18.88 23.68 10.76
C ASN A 41 18.63 22.63 9.67
N TYR A 42 17.42 22.64 9.08
CA TYR A 42 17.09 21.80 7.95
C TYR A 42 18.05 22.00 6.78
N LYS A 43 18.26 23.25 6.34
CA LYS A 43 19.16 23.59 5.24
C LYS A 43 20.64 23.31 5.53
N LEU A 44 21.07 23.44 6.79
CA LEU A 44 22.43 23.06 7.19
C LEU A 44 22.66 21.55 7.09
N LYS A 45 21.65 20.73 7.40
CA LYS A 45 21.72 19.27 7.22
C LYS A 45 21.76 18.90 5.74
N VAL A 46 20.98 19.57 4.91
CA VAL A 46 21.04 19.42 3.44
C VAL A 46 22.44 19.78 2.93
N ALA A 47 23.00 20.90 3.36
CA ALA A 47 24.36 21.29 2.99
C ALA A 47 25.42 20.26 3.42
N ALA A 48 25.25 19.62 4.58
CA ALA A 48 26.10 18.52 5.00
C ALA A 48 25.97 17.28 4.10
N ALA A 49 24.75 16.95 3.67
CA ALA A 49 24.51 15.86 2.74
C ALA A 49 25.18 16.09 1.38
N GLU A 50 25.06 17.31 0.85
CA GLU A 50 25.70 17.70 -0.41
C GLU A 50 27.23 17.69 -0.31
N ALA A 51 27.78 18.21 0.80
CA ALA A 51 29.22 18.14 1.07
C ALA A 51 29.76 16.71 1.17
N ALA A 52 28.91 15.76 1.57
CA ALA A 52 29.20 14.34 1.59
C ALA A 52 28.86 13.63 0.26
N HIS A 53 28.46 14.38 -0.77
CA HIS A 53 28.09 13.87 -2.12
C HIS A 53 26.99 12.81 -2.09
N LEU A 54 26.01 12.92 -1.16
CA LEU A 54 24.93 11.95 -1.05
C LEU A 54 23.91 12.03 -2.20
N ASP A 55 23.84 13.17 -2.89
CA ASP A 55 23.12 13.40 -4.14
C ASP A 55 23.63 12.57 -5.32
N THR A 56 24.88 12.07 -5.23
CA THR A 56 25.47 11.23 -6.29
C THR A 56 25.15 9.74 -6.15
N LEU A 57 24.57 9.32 -5.05
CA LEU A 57 24.21 7.92 -4.80
C LEU A 57 23.17 7.42 -5.82
N SER A 58 23.36 6.22 -6.32
CA SER A 58 22.43 5.61 -7.29
C SER A 58 21.02 5.45 -6.73
N SER A 59 20.87 5.15 -5.42
CA SER A 59 19.59 5.09 -4.74
C SER A 59 18.88 6.42 -4.71
N PHE A 60 19.62 7.49 -4.35
CA PHE A 60 19.11 8.87 -4.34
C PHE A 60 18.63 9.28 -5.74
N LYS A 61 19.51 9.15 -6.76
CA LYS A 61 19.18 9.52 -8.13
C LYS A 61 17.93 8.81 -8.63
N LYS A 62 17.86 7.50 -8.44
CA LYS A 62 16.70 6.71 -8.86
C LYS A 62 15.40 7.19 -8.21
N GLU A 63 15.40 7.42 -6.90
CA GLU A 63 14.21 7.84 -6.17
C GLU A 63 13.81 9.28 -6.53
N PHE A 64 14.77 10.20 -6.57
CA PHE A 64 14.54 11.59 -6.95
C PHE A 64 14.02 11.71 -8.39
N CYS A 65 14.67 11.04 -9.37
CA CYS A 65 14.21 11.07 -10.76
C CYS A 65 12.79 10.52 -10.88
N THR A 66 12.48 9.40 -10.21
CA THR A 66 11.12 8.83 -10.24
C THR A 66 10.06 9.84 -9.78
N TYR A 67 10.32 10.52 -8.68
CA TYR A 67 9.39 11.53 -8.14
C TYR A 67 9.29 12.76 -9.05
N ARG A 68 10.42 13.32 -9.47
CA ARG A 68 10.47 14.47 -10.37
C ARG A 68 9.72 14.19 -11.67
N ASP A 69 9.98 13.05 -12.30
CA ASP A 69 9.40 12.66 -13.58
C ASP A 69 7.88 12.50 -13.48
N MET A 70 7.40 11.96 -12.36
CA MET A 70 5.97 11.89 -12.07
C MET A 70 5.33 13.29 -11.97
N GLN A 71 6.02 14.28 -11.37
CA GLN A 71 5.52 15.66 -11.29
C GLN A 71 5.53 16.35 -12.66
N LEU A 72 6.40 15.92 -13.56
CA LEU A 72 6.52 16.48 -14.90
C LEU A 72 5.61 15.81 -15.94
N THR A 73 5.02 14.67 -15.63
CA THR A 73 4.09 13.96 -16.53
C THR A 73 3.03 14.87 -17.15
N PRO A 74 2.32 15.76 -16.42
CA PRO A 74 1.30 16.63 -17.02
C PRO A 74 1.81 17.56 -18.13
N TYR A 75 3.10 17.94 -18.08
CA TYR A 75 3.73 18.82 -19.08
C TYR A 75 4.26 18.05 -20.30
N LEU A 76 4.29 16.74 -20.20
CA LEU A 76 4.80 15.83 -21.23
C LEU A 76 3.68 15.06 -21.94
N VAL A 77 2.43 15.21 -21.54
CA VAL A 77 1.29 14.53 -22.20
C VAL A 77 1.20 14.99 -23.66
N ASP A 78 1.16 14.01 -24.57
CA ASP A 78 0.92 14.17 -26.00
C ASP A 78 -0.52 13.74 -26.31
N THR A 79 -1.41 14.70 -26.52
CA THR A 79 -2.83 14.43 -26.79
C THR A 79 -3.03 13.63 -28.06
N ALA A 80 -2.18 13.82 -29.09
CA ALA A 80 -2.24 13.06 -30.33
C ALA A 80 -1.89 11.58 -30.10
N PHE A 81 -0.95 11.30 -29.19
CA PHE A 81 -0.65 9.93 -28.78
C PHE A 81 -1.86 9.30 -28.09
N ASN A 82 -2.47 10.01 -27.13
CA ASN A 82 -3.62 9.52 -26.38
C ASN A 82 -4.81 9.24 -27.32
N ASP A 83 -5.07 10.12 -28.27
CA ASP A 83 -6.11 9.95 -29.30
C ASP A 83 -5.83 8.73 -30.18
N SER A 84 -4.58 8.54 -30.58
CA SER A 84 -4.15 7.37 -31.37
C SER A 84 -4.43 6.04 -30.64
N ILE A 85 -4.14 6.01 -29.32
CA ILE A 85 -4.42 4.83 -28.49
C ILE A 85 -5.93 4.63 -28.31
N ALA A 86 -6.70 5.71 -28.15
CA ALA A 86 -8.15 5.64 -28.06
C ALA A 86 -8.78 5.09 -29.36
N HIS A 87 -8.30 5.52 -30.52
CA HIS A 87 -8.69 4.94 -31.82
C HIS A 87 -8.36 3.46 -31.91
N LEU A 88 -7.15 3.07 -31.48
CA LEU A 88 -6.74 1.66 -31.48
C LEU A 88 -7.66 0.78 -30.64
N VAL A 89 -8.09 1.26 -29.47
CA VAL A 89 -9.05 0.56 -28.60
C VAL A 89 -10.39 0.39 -29.31
N TYR A 90 -10.89 1.46 -29.91
CA TYR A 90 -12.14 1.44 -30.65
C TYR A 90 -12.08 0.47 -31.86
N ASP A 91 -11.04 0.54 -32.66
CA ASP A 91 -10.83 -0.31 -33.83
C ASP A 91 -10.71 -1.80 -33.44
N ASN A 92 -10.04 -2.09 -32.33
CA ASN A 92 -9.96 -3.44 -31.80
C ASN A 92 -11.34 -3.95 -31.33
N THR A 93 -12.16 -3.10 -30.75
CA THR A 93 -13.54 -3.44 -30.38
C THR A 93 -14.38 -3.74 -31.64
N LEU A 94 -14.27 -2.91 -32.68
CA LEU A 94 -14.93 -3.17 -33.98
C LEU A 94 -14.50 -4.51 -34.58
N LYS A 95 -13.21 -4.81 -34.57
CA LYS A 95 -12.68 -6.09 -35.04
C LYS A 95 -13.25 -7.28 -34.27
N GLN A 96 -13.34 -7.16 -32.94
CA GLN A 96 -13.92 -8.21 -32.09
C GLN A 96 -15.41 -8.41 -32.37
N LEU A 97 -16.15 -7.34 -32.63
CA LEU A 97 -17.57 -7.42 -33.02
C LEU A 97 -17.76 -8.12 -34.37
N ASN A 98 -16.77 -8.06 -35.23
CA ASN A 98 -16.79 -8.71 -36.55
C ASN A 98 -18.12 -8.49 -37.34
N GLY A 99 -18.62 -7.26 -37.34
CA GLY A 99 -19.85 -6.86 -37.98
C GLY A 99 -21.15 -7.26 -37.24
N LYS A 100 -21.04 -7.85 -36.04
CA LYS A 100 -22.21 -8.15 -35.19
C LYS A 100 -22.54 -6.97 -34.29
N ASP A 101 -23.80 -6.87 -33.90
CA ASP A 101 -24.29 -5.90 -32.92
C ASP A 101 -23.90 -6.29 -31.48
N LEU A 102 -23.94 -5.33 -30.59
CA LEU A 102 -24.07 -5.58 -29.16
C LEU A 102 -25.49 -6.06 -28.86
N ILE A 103 -25.61 -7.04 -27.96
CA ILE A 103 -26.92 -7.60 -27.58
C ILE A 103 -27.14 -7.47 -26.08
N GLU A 104 -28.36 -7.09 -25.70
CA GLU A 104 -28.86 -7.15 -24.34
C GLU A 104 -29.91 -8.26 -24.29
N THR A 105 -29.73 -9.21 -23.38
CA THR A 105 -30.60 -10.37 -23.26
C THR A 105 -31.05 -10.57 -21.82
N SER A 106 -32.20 -11.21 -21.66
CA SER A 106 -32.62 -11.83 -20.40
C SER A 106 -32.62 -13.35 -20.57
N HIS A 107 -32.29 -14.07 -19.50
CA HIS A 107 -32.32 -15.52 -19.53
C HIS A 107 -32.92 -16.18 -18.29
N ILE A 108 -33.39 -17.38 -18.44
CA ILE A 108 -33.78 -18.31 -17.37
C ILE A 108 -32.87 -19.52 -17.48
N LEU A 109 -32.09 -19.79 -16.45
CA LEU A 109 -31.21 -20.96 -16.40
C LEU A 109 -31.82 -22.08 -15.56
N ILE A 110 -32.09 -23.21 -16.18
CA ILE A 110 -32.38 -24.45 -15.47
C ILE A 110 -31.09 -25.22 -15.33
N ARG A 111 -30.49 -25.12 -14.12
CA ARG A 111 -29.17 -25.72 -13.87
C ARG A 111 -29.15 -27.22 -14.06
N LEU A 112 -28.06 -27.67 -14.65
CA LEU A 112 -27.80 -29.10 -14.83
C LEU A 112 -26.31 -29.35 -14.53
N GLY A 113 -26.03 -30.28 -13.62
CA GLY A 113 -24.68 -30.69 -13.34
C GLY A 113 -24.01 -31.42 -14.49
N GLN A 114 -22.72 -31.28 -14.67
CA GLN A 114 -21.99 -31.99 -15.77
C GLN A 114 -22.07 -33.51 -15.65
N LYS A 115 -22.26 -34.04 -14.43
CA LYS A 115 -22.43 -35.50 -14.16
C LYS A 115 -23.90 -35.90 -13.94
N ALA A 116 -24.84 -35.08 -14.39
CA ALA A 116 -26.25 -35.35 -14.22
C ALA A 116 -26.63 -36.64 -14.95
N SER A 117 -27.46 -37.46 -14.31
CA SER A 117 -28.05 -38.67 -14.87
C SER A 117 -29.03 -38.35 -16.00
N ASP A 118 -29.36 -39.33 -16.83
CA ASP A 118 -30.32 -39.14 -17.89
C ASP A 118 -31.69 -38.72 -17.36
N ALA A 119 -32.14 -39.24 -16.22
CA ALA A 119 -33.38 -38.84 -15.58
C ALA A 119 -33.36 -37.35 -15.13
N GLU A 120 -32.26 -36.86 -14.59
CA GLU A 120 -32.11 -35.44 -14.22
C GLU A 120 -32.07 -34.53 -15.46
N ARG A 121 -31.45 -34.99 -16.55
CA ARG A 121 -31.46 -34.28 -17.86
C ARG A 121 -32.86 -34.16 -18.44
N GLU A 122 -33.62 -35.24 -18.41
CA GLU A 122 -34.99 -35.28 -18.85
C GLU A 122 -35.90 -34.35 -18.01
N GLN A 123 -35.77 -34.39 -16.69
CA GLN A 123 -36.51 -33.50 -15.80
C GLN A 123 -36.18 -32.02 -16.04
N ALA A 124 -34.89 -31.68 -16.15
CA ALA A 124 -34.45 -30.32 -16.42
C ALA A 124 -34.98 -29.82 -17.81
N LYS A 125 -34.95 -30.69 -18.81
CA LYS A 125 -35.51 -30.39 -20.14
C LYS A 125 -37.01 -30.17 -20.08
N HIS A 126 -37.77 -31.07 -19.47
CA HIS A 126 -39.20 -30.89 -19.28
C HIS A 126 -39.57 -29.60 -18.55
N LEU A 127 -38.83 -29.25 -17.51
CA LEU A 127 -39.02 -27.98 -16.80
C LEU A 127 -38.74 -26.80 -17.73
N ALA A 128 -37.65 -26.81 -18.46
CA ALA A 128 -37.29 -25.75 -19.40
C ALA A 128 -38.33 -25.60 -20.51
N ASP A 129 -38.79 -26.73 -21.09
CA ASP A 129 -39.86 -26.74 -22.10
C ASP A 129 -41.19 -26.17 -21.55
N SER A 130 -41.54 -26.54 -20.31
CA SER A 130 -42.74 -26.01 -19.63
C SER A 130 -42.69 -24.52 -19.43
N ILE A 131 -41.53 -23.97 -18.97
CA ILE A 131 -41.33 -22.55 -18.78
C ILE A 131 -41.36 -21.81 -20.10
N TYR A 132 -40.69 -22.34 -21.13
CA TYR A 132 -40.70 -21.78 -22.48
C TYR A 132 -42.15 -21.67 -23.02
N ASN A 133 -42.93 -22.73 -22.90
CA ASN A 133 -44.31 -22.74 -23.33
C ASN A 133 -45.16 -21.73 -22.55
N ALA A 134 -44.95 -21.61 -21.22
CA ALA A 134 -45.65 -20.62 -20.43
C ALA A 134 -45.36 -19.20 -20.90
N VAL A 135 -44.07 -18.87 -21.12
CA VAL A 135 -43.65 -17.56 -21.63
C VAL A 135 -44.21 -17.29 -23.02
N LYS A 136 -44.18 -18.30 -23.90
CA LYS A 136 -44.74 -18.18 -25.26
C LYS A 136 -46.25 -17.93 -25.23
N ASN A 137 -46.96 -18.42 -24.21
CA ASN A 137 -48.40 -18.22 -24.01
C ASN A 137 -48.70 -16.96 -23.15
N GLY A 138 -47.75 -16.04 -22.94
CA GLY A 138 -47.96 -14.73 -22.34
C GLY A 138 -47.59 -14.60 -20.86
N ALA A 139 -46.97 -15.62 -20.26
CA ALA A 139 -46.42 -15.45 -18.90
C ALA A 139 -45.26 -14.41 -18.89
N ASP A 140 -45.18 -13.60 -17.82
CA ASP A 140 -44.12 -12.61 -17.68
C ASP A 140 -42.75 -13.28 -17.54
N PHE A 141 -41.84 -12.95 -18.46
CA PHE A 141 -40.50 -13.52 -18.49
C PHE A 141 -39.70 -13.23 -17.22
N ALA A 142 -39.81 -12.03 -16.72
CA ALA A 142 -39.04 -11.59 -15.54
C ALA A 142 -39.54 -12.30 -14.25
N GLU A 143 -40.83 -12.52 -14.12
CA GLU A 143 -41.40 -13.33 -13.03
C GLU A 143 -40.99 -14.78 -13.09
N MET A 144 -41.01 -15.36 -14.30
CA MET A 144 -40.52 -16.73 -14.50
C MET A 144 -39.03 -16.85 -14.20
N ALA A 145 -38.23 -15.86 -14.57
CA ALA A 145 -36.81 -15.81 -14.24
C ALA A 145 -36.57 -15.73 -12.73
N ARG A 146 -37.28 -14.86 -12.01
CA ARG A 146 -37.17 -14.74 -10.53
C ARG A 146 -37.55 -16.04 -9.84
N LYS A 147 -38.55 -16.77 -10.39
CA LYS A 147 -39.07 -17.98 -9.77
C LYS A 147 -38.24 -19.24 -10.07
N TYR A 148 -37.71 -19.37 -11.28
CA TYR A 148 -37.13 -20.61 -11.74
C TYR A 148 -35.67 -20.54 -12.14
N SER A 149 -35.12 -19.34 -12.37
CA SER A 149 -33.73 -19.24 -12.83
C SER A 149 -32.74 -19.62 -11.72
N GLY A 150 -31.88 -20.56 -12.07
CA GLY A 150 -30.73 -20.95 -11.24
C GLY A 150 -29.54 -20.01 -11.36
N ASP A 151 -29.60 -18.92 -12.13
CA ASP A 151 -28.54 -17.94 -12.20
C ASP A 151 -28.66 -16.87 -11.08
N PRO A 152 -27.79 -16.90 -10.04
CA PRO A 152 -27.93 -15.96 -8.92
C PRO A 152 -27.57 -14.51 -9.31
N GLY A 153 -26.86 -14.32 -10.43
CA GLY A 153 -26.43 -13.00 -10.90
C GLY A 153 -27.56 -12.19 -11.54
N SER A 154 -28.49 -12.88 -12.21
CA SER A 154 -29.56 -12.26 -13.00
C SER A 154 -30.99 -12.56 -12.53
N ALA A 155 -31.22 -13.69 -11.85
CA ALA A 155 -32.58 -14.14 -11.48
C ALA A 155 -33.38 -13.06 -10.73
N ALA A 156 -32.81 -12.41 -9.72
CA ALA A 156 -33.47 -11.34 -8.97
C ALA A 156 -33.80 -10.10 -9.82
N LYS A 157 -33.08 -9.90 -10.92
CA LYS A 157 -33.28 -8.82 -11.89
C LYS A 157 -34.18 -9.25 -13.07
N GLY A 158 -34.92 -10.34 -12.90
CA GLY A 158 -35.78 -10.87 -13.99
C GLY A 158 -35.02 -11.56 -15.14
N GLY A 159 -33.82 -12.06 -14.84
CA GLY A 159 -32.95 -12.71 -15.80
C GLY A 159 -32.09 -11.77 -16.65
N LYS A 160 -32.15 -10.44 -16.43
CA LYS A 160 -31.49 -9.46 -17.28
C LYS A 160 -29.98 -9.50 -17.17
N LEU A 161 -29.31 -9.60 -18.31
CA LEU A 161 -27.85 -9.55 -18.47
C LEU A 161 -27.41 -8.18 -18.99
N PRO A 162 -26.18 -7.76 -18.73
CA PRO A 162 -25.63 -6.54 -19.33
C PRO A 162 -25.53 -6.69 -20.86
N MET A 163 -25.47 -5.56 -21.56
CA MET A 163 -25.20 -5.53 -22.99
C MET A 163 -23.78 -6.03 -23.26
N VAL A 164 -23.64 -6.97 -24.18
CA VAL A 164 -22.37 -7.64 -24.48
C VAL A 164 -22.17 -7.81 -25.98
N GLY A 165 -20.89 -7.93 -26.38
CA GLY A 165 -20.51 -8.31 -27.74
C GLY A 165 -20.22 -9.81 -27.89
N PRO A 166 -19.84 -10.26 -29.09
CA PRO A 166 -19.45 -11.63 -29.36
C PRO A 166 -18.29 -12.12 -28.50
N GLY A 167 -18.32 -13.41 -28.14
CA GLY A 167 -17.28 -14.07 -27.35
C GLY A 167 -17.34 -13.80 -25.83
N GLN A 168 -18.36 -13.10 -25.36
CA GLN A 168 -18.54 -12.81 -23.92
C GLN A 168 -19.53 -13.78 -23.23
N LEU A 169 -20.24 -14.58 -24.00
CA LEU A 169 -21.19 -15.59 -23.53
C LEU A 169 -20.73 -16.98 -23.99
N VAL A 170 -21.25 -18.02 -23.36
CA VAL A 170 -20.97 -19.38 -23.83
C VAL A 170 -21.54 -19.55 -25.22
N LYS A 171 -20.82 -20.31 -26.05
CA LYS A 171 -21.08 -20.39 -27.51
C LYS A 171 -22.52 -20.78 -27.85
N GLU A 172 -23.09 -21.75 -27.17
CA GLU A 172 -24.45 -22.25 -27.44
C GLU A 172 -25.49 -21.17 -27.12
N PHE A 173 -25.29 -20.43 -26.05
CA PHE A 173 -26.11 -19.28 -25.66
C PHE A 173 -25.98 -18.15 -26.68
N GLU A 174 -24.75 -17.80 -27.03
CA GLU A 174 -24.45 -16.71 -27.96
C GLU A 174 -25.05 -16.97 -29.34
N ASP A 175 -24.84 -18.16 -29.88
CA ASP A 175 -25.38 -18.55 -31.20
C ASP A 175 -26.92 -18.46 -31.24
N ALA A 176 -27.59 -18.93 -30.18
CA ALA A 176 -29.03 -18.83 -30.06
C ALA A 176 -29.50 -17.38 -29.89
N ALA A 177 -28.82 -16.59 -29.05
CA ALA A 177 -29.16 -15.18 -28.83
C ALA A 177 -29.06 -14.37 -30.13
N TYR A 178 -27.97 -14.53 -30.90
CA TYR A 178 -27.81 -13.80 -32.17
C TYR A 178 -28.82 -14.20 -33.27
N ALA A 179 -29.41 -15.38 -33.16
CA ALA A 179 -30.48 -15.84 -34.09
C ALA A 179 -31.84 -15.18 -33.80
N LEU A 180 -32.05 -14.61 -32.58
CA LEU A 180 -33.31 -14.01 -32.17
C LEU A 180 -33.45 -12.59 -32.71
N LYS A 181 -34.67 -12.16 -33.02
CA LYS A 181 -35.08 -10.76 -33.17
C LYS A 181 -35.41 -10.16 -31.81
N VAL A 182 -35.34 -8.83 -31.71
CA VAL A 182 -35.73 -8.13 -30.47
C VAL A 182 -37.18 -8.51 -30.11
N GLY A 183 -37.36 -8.89 -28.83
CA GLY A 183 -38.61 -9.38 -28.28
C GLY A 183 -38.86 -10.89 -28.41
N GLU A 184 -38.06 -11.61 -29.23
CA GLU A 184 -38.22 -13.05 -29.39
C GLU A 184 -37.57 -13.83 -28.22
N VAL A 185 -38.12 -15.04 -27.98
CA VAL A 185 -37.65 -15.97 -26.94
C VAL A 185 -37.21 -17.28 -27.62
N SER A 186 -36.01 -17.75 -27.25
CA SER A 186 -35.48 -19.04 -27.78
C SER A 186 -36.19 -20.22 -27.18
N ALA A 187 -36.25 -21.34 -27.96
CA ALA A 187 -36.45 -22.65 -27.34
C ALA A 187 -35.31 -22.90 -26.29
N PRO A 188 -35.49 -23.87 -25.37
CA PRO A 188 -34.43 -24.22 -24.42
C PRO A 188 -33.13 -24.63 -25.10
N VAL A 189 -32.04 -23.96 -24.78
CA VAL A 189 -30.70 -24.18 -25.33
C VAL A 189 -29.82 -24.84 -24.28
N LEU A 190 -29.24 -25.99 -24.58
CA LEU A 190 -28.35 -26.69 -23.65
C LEU A 190 -26.93 -26.14 -23.73
N SER A 191 -26.35 -25.83 -22.59
CA SER A 191 -24.92 -25.48 -22.42
C SER A 191 -24.28 -26.31 -21.31
N ALA A 192 -23.01 -26.05 -21.00
CA ALA A 192 -22.32 -26.68 -19.89
C ALA A 192 -22.93 -26.35 -18.52
N PHE A 193 -23.78 -25.31 -18.41
CA PHE A 193 -24.44 -24.88 -17.17
C PHE A 193 -25.86 -25.41 -17.00
N GLY A 194 -26.46 -25.91 -18.06
CA GLY A 194 -27.86 -26.38 -18.10
C GLY A 194 -28.63 -25.81 -19.28
N TYR A 195 -29.97 -25.84 -19.19
CA TYR A 195 -30.84 -25.29 -20.20
C TYR A 195 -31.11 -23.81 -20.00
N HIS A 196 -30.89 -23.02 -21.04
CA HIS A 196 -31.17 -21.58 -21.07
C HIS A 196 -32.40 -21.31 -21.93
N ILE A 197 -33.33 -20.52 -21.42
CA ILE A 197 -34.38 -19.87 -22.20
C ILE A 197 -33.97 -18.42 -22.32
N ILE A 198 -33.78 -17.94 -23.54
CA ILE A 198 -33.14 -16.63 -23.80
C ILE A 198 -34.16 -15.73 -24.46
N LYS A 199 -34.28 -14.48 -23.95
CA LYS A 199 -35.07 -13.45 -24.59
C LYS A 199 -34.13 -12.35 -25.09
N MET A 200 -34.30 -11.93 -26.33
CA MET A 200 -33.58 -10.79 -26.88
C MET A 200 -34.31 -9.50 -26.45
N ASP A 201 -33.69 -8.73 -25.54
CA ASP A 201 -34.28 -7.48 -25.04
C ASP A 201 -33.93 -6.30 -25.94
N ASN A 202 -32.68 -6.22 -26.39
CA ASN A 202 -32.22 -5.13 -27.24
C ASN A 202 -31.04 -5.57 -28.12
N ARG A 203 -30.87 -4.86 -29.24
CA ARG A 203 -29.74 -5.02 -30.15
C ARG A 203 -29.32 -3.66 -30.65
N LYS A 204 -28.03 -3.37 -30.56
CA LYS A 204 -27.49 -2.05 -30.88
C LYS A 204 -26.13 -2.20 -31.58
N SER A 205 -25.92 -1.49 -32.68
CA SER A 205 -24.58 -1.31 -33.22
C SER A 205 -23.67 -0.52 -32.24
N LEU A 206 -22.38 -0.74 -32.35
CA LEU A 206 -21.43 0.04 -31.57
C LEU A 206 -21.60 1.55 -31.89
N ASP A 207 -21.66 2.38 -30.88
CA ASP A 207 -21.71 3.82 -31.09
C ASP A 207 -20.44 4.32 -31.80
N SER A 208 -20.52 5.48 -32.42
CA SER A 208 -19.36 6.07 -33.12
C SER A 208 -18.19 6.34 -32.16
N PHE A 209 -16.98 6.39 -32.71
CA PHE A 209 -15.79 6.74 -31.94
C PHE A 209 -15.97 8.04 -31.14
N GLU A 210 -16.52 9.08 -31.77
CA GLU A 210 -16.73 10.39 -31.13
C GLU A 210 -17.64 10.28 -29.90
N THR A 211 -18.65 9.42 -29.96
CA THR A 211 -19.58 9.16 -28.83
C THR A 211 -18.87 8.40 -27.70
N LEU A 212 -18.06 7.40 -28.03
CA LEU A 212 -17.38 6.54 -27.05
C LEU A 212 -16.03 7.08 -26.56
N LYS A 213 -15.44 8.04 -27.27
CA LYS A 213 -14.14 8.64 -26.95
C LYS A 213 -14.04 9.10 -25.48
N PRO A 214 -15.01 9.80 -24.88
CA PRO A 214 -14.91 10.20 -23.46
C PRO A 214 -14.80 9.01 -22.51
N GLU A 215 -15.53 7.91 -22.76
CA GLU A 215 -15.50 6.69 -21.93
C GLU A 215 -14.18 5.95 -22.10
N ILE A 216 -13.73 5.80 -23.36
CA ILE A 216 -12.44 5.18 -23.68
C ILE A 216 -11.31 5.97 -23.03
N MET A 217 -11.30 7.31 -23.13
CA MET A 217 -10.30 8.15 -22.50
C MET A 217 -10.34 8.06 -20.98
N ALA A 218 -11.53 8.00 -20.37
CA ALA A 218 -11.66 7.81 -18.91
C ALA A 218 -11.12 6.44 -18.46
N MET A 219 -11.32 5.39 -19.28
CA MET A 219 -10.73 4.08 -19.04
C MET A 219 -9.21 4.12 -19.17
N LEU A 220 -8.68 4.71 -20.24
CA LEU A 220 -7.23 4.84 -20.49
C LEU A 220 -6.53 5.66 -19.41
N LYS A 221 -7.17 6.72 -18.90
CA LYS A 221 -6.63 7.51 -17.77
C LYS A 221 -6.52 6.66 -16.50
N ARG A 222 -7.47 5.81 -16.22
CA ARG A 222 -7.37 4.84 -15.09
C ARG A 222 -6.25 3.82 -15.29
N GLN A 223 -5.81 3.60 -16.52
CA GLN A 223 -4.69 2.75 -16.91
C GLN A 223 -3.38 3.53 -17.09
N ASN A 224 -3.31 4.77 -16.60
CA ASN A 224 -2.13 5.63 -16.63
C ASN A 224 -1.64 5.96 -18.05
N ILE A 225 -2.54 6.22 -18.99
CA ILE A 225 -2.18 6.58 -20.37
C ILE A 225 -1.26 7.81 -20.42
N ASP A 226 -1.42 8.75 -19.49
CA ASP A 226 -0.64 9.97 -19.45
C ASP A 226 0.86 9.69 -19.17
N GLU A 227 1.18 8.67 -18.36
CA GLU A 227 2.55 8.21 -18.15
C GLU A 227 3.14 7.59 -19.43
N ALA A 228 2.40 6.72 -20.10
CA ALA A 228 2.82 6.12 -21.37
C ALA A 228 3.02 7.20 -22.47
N SER A 229 2.16 8.20 -22.47
CA SER A 229 2.23 9.36 -23.35
C SER A 229 3.52 10.17 -23.10
N ALA A 230 3.80 10.51 -21.85
CA ALA A 230 5.00 11.23 -21.45
C ALA A 230 6.28 10.45 -21.82
N GLU A 231 6.33 9.15 -21.51
CA GLU A 231 7.45 8.30 -21.94
C GLU A 231 7.65 8.28 -23.46
N SER A 232 6.55 8.17 -24.23
CA SER A 232 6.61 8.21 -25.69
C SER A 232 7.18 9.53 -26.18
N LYS A 233 6.74 10.65 -25.59
CA LYS A 233 7.23 11.99 -25.95
C LYS A 233 8.72 12.12 -25.60
N VAL A 234 9.16 11.70 -24.43
CA VAL A 234 10.57 11.70 -24.02
C VAL A 234 11.42 10.87 -25.00
N LYS A 235 10.97 9.65 -25.36
CA LYS A 235 11.65 8.80 -26.35
C LYS A 235 11.80 9.49 -27.70
N LYS A 236 10.76 10.18 -28.17
CA LYS A 236 10.80 10.98 -29.42
C LYS A 236 11.82 12.12 -29.33
N MET A 237 11.87 12.84 -28.21
CA MET A 237 12.82 13.94 -27.96
C MET A 237 14.28 13.44 -27.95
N VAL A 238 14.53 12.32 -27.25
CA VAL A 238 15.84 11.66 -27.22
C VAL A 238 16.27 11.25 -28.64
N ALA A 239 15.39 10.58 -29.39
CA ALA A 239 15.67 10.17 -30.76
C ALA A 239 15.97 11.37 -31.68
N ALA A 240 15.19 12.45 -31.57
CA ALA A 240 15.40 13.68 -32.34
C ALA A 240 16.72 14.42 -32.02
N SER A 241 17.28 14.18 -30.84
CA SER A 241 18.56 14.75 -30.40
C SER A 241 19.79 14.13 -31.07
N ASN A 242 19.62 13.07 -31.86
CA ASN A 242 20.72 12.30 -32.46
C ASN A 242 21.75 11.82 -31.40
N GLY A 243 21.31 11.35 -30.29
CA GLY A 243 22.13 10.80 -29.18
C GLY A 243 22.81 11.87 -28.30
N LYS A 244 22.40 13.12 -28.39
CA LYS A 244 22.94 14.21 -27.55
C LYS A 244 22.27 14.31 -26.20
N LEU A 245 21.03 13.79 -26.06
CA LEU A 245 20.25 13.82 -24.83
C LEU A 245 19.95 12.41 -24.36
N THR A 246 20.03 12.23 -23.05
CA THR A 246 19.46 11.08 -22.35
C THR A 246 18.01 11.39 -21.92
N PRO A 247 17.20 10.39 -21.53
CA PRO A 247 15.90 10.66 -20.92
C PRO A 247 16.00 11.59 -19.71
N GLU A 248 17.04 11.44 -18.87
CA GLU A 248 17.27 12.28 -17.70
C GLU A 248 17.50 13.75 -18.09
N ASP A 249 18.27 13.99 -19.15
CA ASP A 249 18.51 15.35 -19.69
C ASP A 249 17.21 16.00 -20.16
N VAL A 250 16.33 15.24 -20.81
CA VAL A 250 15.02 15.75 -21.25
C VAL A 250 14.17 16.15 -20.04
N TYR A 251 14.08 15.30 -19.03
CA TYR A 251 13.32 15.64 -17.81
C TYR A 251 13.92 16.83 -17.07
N ASN A 252 15.25 16.95 -17.00
CA ASN A 252 15.92 18.13 -16.42
C ASN A 252 15.57 19.40 -17.18
N GLN A 253 15.63 19.40 -18.52
CA GLN A 253 15.26 20.55 -19.35
C GLN A 253 13.81 20.97 -19.12
N ILE A 254 12.88 20.03 -19.07
CA ILE A 254 11.46 20.32 -18.81
C ILE A 254 11.27 20.85 -17.38
N ALA A 255 11.94 20.27 -16.39
CA ALA A 255 11.89 20.77 -15.03
C ALA A 255 12.37 22.22 -14.93
N ASP A 256 13.50 22.54 -15.56
CA ASP A 256 14.07 23.88 -15.58
C ASP A 256 13.14 24.89 -16.30
N GLU A 257 12.57 24.50 -17.45
CA GLU A 257 11.65 25.33 -18.19
C GLU A 257 10.37 25.63 -17.42
N GLN A 258 9.72 24.60 -16.89
CA GLN A 258 8.45 24.75 -16.15
C GLN A 258 8.66 25.47 -14.82
N SER A 259 9.77 25.25 -14.14
CA SER A 259 10.11 25.90 -12.87
C SER A 259 10.34 27.42 -12.98
N LYS A 260 10.63 27.95 -14.17
CA LYS A 260 10.80 29.41 -14.38
C LYS A 260 9.51 30.16 -14.09
N ASN A 261 8.37 29.60 -14.50
CA ASN A 261 7.06 30.24 -14.42
C ASN A 261 6.13 29.60 -13.35
N ASN A 262 6.53 28.47 -12.77
CA ASN A 262 5.76 27.75 -11.77
C ASN A 262 6.62 27.59 -10.49
N SER A 263 6.46 28.53 -9.56
CA SER A 263 7.19 28.51 -8.28
C SER A 263 6.80 27.31 -7.40
N ASP A 264 5.55 26.85 -7.48
CA ASP A 264 5.07 25.74 -6.64
C ASP A 264 5.71 24.42 -7.09
N LEU A 265 5.78 24.19 -8.41
CA LEU A 265 6.47 23.03 -8.97
C LEU A 265 7.96 23.03 -8.60
N ARG A 266 8.62 24.19 -8.77
CA ARG A 266 10.03 24.34 -8.38
C ARG A 266 10.25 24.02 -6.91
N ASN A 267 9.44 24.60 -6.01
CA ASN A 267 9.57 24.42 -4.58
C ASN A 267 9.25 22.97 -4.17
N LEU A 268 8.28 22.34 -4.84
CA LEU A 268 7.91 20.95 -4.62
C LEU A 268 9.08 20.00 -4.99
N ILE A 269 9.68 20.18 -6.14
CA ILE A 269 10.82 19.38 -6.61
C ILE A 269 12.02 19.58 -5.67
N GLN A 270 12.31 20.84 -5.30
CA GLN A 270 13.40 21.17 -4.39
C GLN A 270 13.19 20.58 -2.98
N GLU A 271 11.98 20.67 -2.45
CA GLU A 271 11.66 20.10 -1.14
C GLU A 271 11.84 18.57 -1.11
N TYR A 272 11.45 17.91 -2.19
CA TYR A 272 11.63 16.46 -2.28
C TYR A 272 13.11 16.07 -2.38
N HIS A 273 13.87 16.77 -3.21
CA HIS A 273 15.33 16.63 -3.30
C HIS A 273 15.98 16.77 -1.93
N ASP A 274 15.69 17.86 -1.26
CA ASP A 274 16.27 18.17 0.06
C ASP A 274 15.79 17.20 1.14
N GLY A 275 14.54 16.74 1.06
CA GLY A 275 13.97 15.76 1.98
C GLY A 275 14.69 14.40 1.90
N LEU A 276 15.01 13.93 0.71
CA LEU A 276 15.81 12.72 0.50
C LEU A 276 17.22 12.88 1.08
N LEU A 277 17.86 14.02 0.83
CA LEU A 277 19.19 14.32 1.39
C LEU A 277 19.16 14.38 2.91
N LEU A 278 18.15 15.06 3.47
CA LEU A 278 17.94 15.14 4.91
C LEU A 278 17.80 13.77 5.56
N TYR A 279 16.97 12.89 4.94
CA TYR A 279 16.77 11.53 5.42
C TYR A 279 18.10 10.75 5.43
N GLU A 280 18.81 10.74 4.31
CA GLU A 280 20.02 9.95 4.15
C GLU A 280 21.14 10.43 5.09
N VAL A 281 21.35 11.73 5.21
CA VAL A 281 22.37 12.28 6.10
C VAL A 281 22.01 12.08 7.57
N SER A 282 20.74 12.30 7.96
CA SER A 282 20.30 12.09 9.34
C SER A 282 20.43 10.63 9.76
N LYS A 283 20.12 9.72 8.85
CA LYS A 283 20.30 8.28 9.05
C LYS A 283 21.76 7.94 9.34
N ARG A 284 22.69 8.45 8.53
CA ARG A 284 24.13 8.16 8.63
C ARG A 284 24.81 8.84 9.82
N GLU A 285 24.47 10.10 10.06
CA GLU A 285 25.18 10.90 11.06
C GLU A 285 24.57 10.78 12.47
N VAL A 286 23.27 10.40 12.56
CA VAL A 286 22.57 10.39 13.84
C VAL A 286 21.94 9.03 14.12
N TRP A 287 21.00 8.56 13.28
CA TRP A 287 20.13 7.47 13.70
C TRP A 287 20.85 6.13 13.80
N ASP A 288 21.61 5.74 12.78
CA ASP A 288 22.34 4.47 12.77
C ASP A 288 23.50 4.51 13.79
N VAL A 289 24.18 5.63 13.90
CA VAL A 289 25.29 5.82 14.86
C VAL A 289 24.79 5.74 16.29
N ALA A 290 23.75 6.49 16.65
CA ALA A 290 23.20 6.47 18.00
C ALA A 290 22.58 5.10 18.35
N ALA A 291 21.91 4.45 17.41
CA ALA A 291 21.33 3.13 17.64
C ALA A 291 22.39 2.03 17.85
N ALA A 292 23.55 2.17 17.25
CA ALA A 292 24.69 1.24 17.40
C ALA A 292 25.56 1.55 18.65
N ASP A 293 25.50 2.76 19.17
CA ASP A 293 26.31 3.18 20.34
C ASP A 293 25.75 2.63 21.65
N THR A 294 25.99 1.33 21.90
CA THR A 294 25.52 0.67 23.13
C THR A 294 26.08 1.29 24.42
N LYS A 295 27.27 1.86 24.37
CA LYS A 295 27.88 2.54 25.53
C LYS A 295 27.22 3.88 25.81
N GLY A 296 27.00 4.68 24.78
CA GLY A 296 26.29 5.94 24.87
C GLY A 296 24.85 5.75 25.37
N LEU A 297 24.12 4.77 24.81
CA LEU A 297 22.78 4.43 25.26
C LEU A 297 22.72 3.99 26.73
N GLU A 298 23.72 3.21 27.19
CA GLU A 298 23.78 2.81 28.59
C GLU A 298 24.08 3.98 29.52
N GLN A 299 25.01 4.88 29.13
CA GLN A 299 25.36 6.07 29.88
C GLN A 299 24.18 7.05 29.95
N TRP A 300 23.52 7.27 28.80
CA TRP A 300 22.30 8.09 28.71
C TRP A 300 21.21 7.59 29.65
N TYR A 301 20.93 6.30 29.61
CA TYR A 301 19.96 5.69 30.52
C TYR A 301 20.34 5.89 32.00
N LYS A 302 21.61 5.70 32.35
CA LYS A 302 22.06 5.86 33.75
C LYS A 302 21.89 7.30 34.26
N SER A 303 22.20 8.29 33.42
CA SER A 303 22.09 9.71 33.78
C SER A 303 20.64 10.22 33.78
N HIS A 304 19.73 9.58 33.01
CA HIS A 304 18.34 9.98 32.89
C HIS A 304 17.36 8.91 33.42
N LYS A 305 17.83 8.08 34.35
CA LYS A 305 17.06 6.90 34.83
C LYS A 305 15.68 7.25 35.39
N ASP A 306 15.51 8.41 35.95
CA ASP A 306 14.25 8.85 36.54
C ASP A 306 13.18 9.19 35.51
N THR A 307 13.56 9.50 34.27
CA THR A 307 12.66 9.75 33.13
C THR A 307 11.99 8.47 32.64
N TYR A 308 12.65 7.31 32.81
CA TYR A 308 12.20 6.03 32.25
C TYR A 308 11.44 5.15 33.25
N LYS A 309 10.77 5.75 34.22
CA LYS A 309 9.95 5.00 35.20
C LYS A 309 8.69 4.42 34.57
N TRP A 310 8.39 3.19 34.95
CA TRP A 310 7.13 2.58 34.58
C TRP A 310 6.01 2.94 35.58
N GLU A 311 4.84 3.24 35.07
CA GLU A 311 3.65 3.47 35.88
C GLU A 311 3.16 2.17 36.56
N LYS A 312 3.31 1.04 35.88
CA LYS A 312 2.89 -0.28 36.36
C LYS A 312 4.03 -1.28 36.25
N PRO A 313 4.12 -2.23 37.20
CA PRO A 313 5.10 -3.32 37.10
C PRO A 313 4.94 -4.12 35.81
N ARG A 314 6.06 -4.61 35.26
CA ARG A 314 6.09 -5.43 34.04
C ARG A 314 6.73 -6.78 34.29
N PHE A 315 6.18 -7.81 33.69
CA PHE A 315 6.83 -9.12 33.63
C PHE A 315 7.87 -9.11 32.51
N LYS A 316 9.11 -9.53 32.84
CA LYS A 316 10.17 -9.80 31.85
C LYS A 316 10.51 -11.27 31.87
N GLY A 317 10.31 -11.98 30.73
CA GLY A 317 10.60 -13.41 30.62
C GLY A 317 9.85 -14.12 29.51
N PHE A 318 9.64 -15.41 29.69
CA PHE A 318 9.13 -16.33 28.68
C PHE A 318 7.91 -17.08 29.17
N VAL A 319 7.03 -17.46 28.24
CA VAL A 319 6.00 -18.48 28.44
C VAL A 319 6.49 -19.77 27.76
N PHE A 320 6.30 -20.90 28.38
CA PHE A 320 6.65 -22.21 27.81
C PHE A 320 5.55 -23.24 28.02
N HIS A 321 5.50 -24.21 27.10
CA HIS A 321 4.60 -25.37 27.15
C HIS A 321 5.41 -26.64 26.95
N CYS A 322 5.15 -27.66 27.76
CA CYS A 322 5.84 -28.94 27.70
C CYS A 322 4.88 -30.09 27.41
N LYS A 323 5.24 -31.01 26.52
CA LYS A 323 4.53 -32.31 26.36
C LYS A 323 4.79 -33.27 27.51
N ASN A 324 5.89 -33.08 28.25
CA ASN A 324 6.22 -33.82 29.46
C ASN A 324 6.48 -32.81 30.59
N ALA A 325 5.67 -32.92 31.67
CA ALA A 325 5.77 -32.02 32.81
C ALA A 325 7.13 -32.05 33.50
N LYS A 326 7.84 -33.18 33.47
CA LYS A 326 9.20 -33.34 34.07
C LYS A 326 10.21 -32.36 33.44
N ASN A 327 10.01 -31.93 32.19
CA ASN A 327 10.89 -31.01 31.49
C ASN A 327 10.80 -29.58 32.02
N ALA A 328 9.75 -29.20 32.70
CA ALA A 328 9.50 -27.79 33.08
C ALA A 328 10.63 -27.16 33.90
N LYS A 329 11.21 -27.91 34.85
CA LYS A 329 12.34 -27.43 35.69
C LYS A 329 13.60 -27.20 34.84
N ALA A 330 13.90 -28.09 33.89
CA ALA A 330 15.04 -28.00 33.00
C ALA A 330 14.86 -26.85 32.00
N VAL A 331 13.64 -26.65 31.44
CA VAL A 331 13.31 -25.54 30.57
C VAL A 331 13.48 -24.19 31.27
N LYS A 332 12.99 -24.06 32.52
CA LYS A 332 13.23 -22.83 33.31
C LYS A 332 14.71 -22.56 33.53
N LYS A 333 15.53 -23.60 33.81
CA LYS A 333 16.98 -23.45 33.98
C LYS A 333 17.64 -23.01 32.69
N LEU A 334 17.24 -23.59 31.54
CA LEU A 334 17.74 -23.19 30.21
C LEU A 334 17.42 -21.73 29.92
N LEU A 335 16.15 -21.32 30.05
CA LEU A 335 15.71 -19.95 29.78
C LEU A 335 16.34 -18.93 30.74
N LYS A 336 16.61 -19.30 31.99
CA LYS A 336 17.34 -18.45 32.93
C LYS A 336 18.80 -18.26 32.52
N LYS A 337 19.44 -19.30 31.94
CA LYS A 337 20.86 -19.26 31.55
C LYS A 337 21.07 -18.57 30.19
N TYR A 338 20.19 -18.82 29.23
CA TYR A 338 20.36 -18.43 27.83
C TYR A 338 19.29 -17.44 27.32
N GLY A 339 18.36 -16.98 28.17
CA GLY A 339 17.20 -16.20 27.76
C GLY A 339 17.52 -14.85 27.10
N GLU A 340 18.69 -14.26 27.38
CA GLU A 340 19.15 -13.02 26.73
C GLU A 340 20.05 -13.31 25.49
N GLY A 341 20.21 -14.60 25.10
CA GLY A 341 21.06 -15.02 23.98
C GLY A 341 20.42 -16.16 23.16
N ASP A 342 21.23 -17.18 22.86
CA ASP A 342 20.88 -18.27 21.92
C ASP A 342 19.94 -19.36 22.52
N TRP A 343 18.95 -18.99 23.31
CA TRP A 343 18.04 -19.94 23.93
C TRP A 343 17.29 -20.83 22.92
N ARG A 344 17.03 -20.35 21.70
CA ARG A 344 16.35 -21.14 20.65
C ARG A 344 17.22 -22.30 20.18
N LYS A 345 18.53 -22.07 20.00
CA LYS A 345 19.48 -23.10 19.64
C LYS A 345 19.60 -24.15 20.71
N GLU A 346 19.74 -23.72 21.96
CA GLU A 346 19.82 -24.60 23.12
C GLU A 346 18.52 -25.40 23.34
N LEU A 347 17.36 -24.77 23.16
CA LEU A 347 16.06 -25.44 23.24
C LEU A 347 15.94 -26.55 22.19
N LYS A 348 16.35 -26.26 20.95
CA LYS A 348 16.35 -27.26 19.86
C LYS A 348 17.23 -28.45 20.19
N GLN A 349 18.45 -28.21 20.67
CA GLN A 349 19.41 -29.27 20.98
C GLN A 349 18.98 -30.15 22.15
N GLN A 350 18.43 -29.55 23.22
CA GLN A 350 18.12 -30.29 24.46
C GLN A 350 16.72 -30.93 24.48
N PHE A 351 15.73 -30.33 23.80
CA PHE A 351 14.34 -30.77 23.91
C PHE A 351 13.64 -31.03 22.57
N ASN A 352 14.07 -30.43 21.50
CA ASN A 352 13.36 -30.44 20.22
C ASN A 352 14.22 -30.97 19.07
N LYS A 353 15.11 -31.95 19.34
CA LYS A 353 16.02 -32.50 18.34
C LYS A 353 15.29 -33.26 17.23
N ASP A 354 14.39 -34.16 17.60
CA ASP A 354 13.68 -35.03 16.66
C ASP A 354 12.21 -34.60 16.46
N SER A 355 11.60 -33.98 17.46
CA SER A 355 10.23 -33.47 17.42
C SER A 355 10.05 -32.33 18.41
N VAL A 356 9.03 -31.47 18.19
CA VAL A 356 8.73 -30.37 19.12
C VAL A 356 8.08 -30.93 20.37
N THR A 357 8.85 -31.04 21.48
CA THR A 357 8.37 -31.46 22.79
C THR A 357 8.18 -30.30 23.77
N VAL A 358 8.84 -29.17 23.51
CA VAL A 358 8.74 -27.93 24.28
C VAL A 358 8.54 -26.75 23.32
N SER A 359 7.52 -25.94 23.58
CA SER A 359 7.28 -24.68 22.91
C SER A 359 7.61 -23.52 23.85
N VAL A 360 8.30 -22.50 23.36
CA VAL A 360 8.66 -21.30 24.13
C VAL A 360 8.33 -20.07 23.31
N SER A 361 7.68 -19.11 23.94
CA SER A 361 7.39 -17.78 23.38
C SER A 361 7.95 -16.66 24.26
N GLY A 362 8.37 -15.57 23.60
CA GLY A 362 9.03 -14.43 24.24
C GLY A 362 10.41 -14.14 23.62
N PRO A 363 11.22 -13.28 24.25
CA PRO A 363 10.99 -12.69 25.58
C PRO A 363 9.83 -11.69 25.57
N TYR A 364 9.03 -11.72 26.63
CA TYR A 364 7.97 -10.75 26.88
C TYR A 364 8.45 -9.65 27.82
N LEU A 365 7.97 -8.45 27.60
CA LEU A 365 8.02 -7.32 28.53
C LEU A 365 6.63 -6.71 28.55
N CYS A 366 5.74 -7.16 29.42
CA CYS A 366 4.33 -6.81 29.41
C CYS A 366 3.78 -6.46 30.79
N THR A 367 2.71 -5.67 30.83
CA THR A 367 1.95 -5.36 32.02
C THR A 367 0.90 -6.43 32.29
N GLN A 368 0.32 -6.38 33.48
CA GLN A 368 -0.84 -7.20 33.83
C GLN A 368 -2.02 -6.86 32.89
N GLY A 369 -2.73 -7.87 32.42
CA GLY A 369 -3.85 -7.75 31.48
C GLY A 369 -3.51 -8.05 30.01
N GLU A 370 -2.21 -8.05 29.66
CA GLU A 370 -1.79 -8.28 28.27
C GLU A 370 -1.65 -9.77 27.89
N ASN A 371 -1.45 -10.65 28.86
CA ASN A 371 -1.30 -12.09 28.62
C ASN A 371 -1.82 -12.92 29.79
N ALA A 372 -2.93 -13.63 29.58
CA ALA A 372 -3.59 -14.42 30.61
C ALA A 372 -2.67 -15.48 31.28
N THR A 373 -1.73 -16.07 30.56
CA THR A 373 -0.76 -17.03 31.14
C THR A 373 0.23 -16.33 32.05
N ILE A 374 0.73 -15.17 31.65
CA ILE A 374 1.65 -14.37 32.48
C ILE A 374 0.90 -13.82 33.70
N ASP A 375 -0.34 -13.40 33.51
CA ASP A 375 -1.21 -12.92 34.61
C ASP A 375 -1.42 -13.98 35.68
N ALA A 376 -1.78 -15.20 35.26
CA ALA A 376 -1.98 -16.30 36.17
C ALA A 376 -0.67 -16.71 36.90
N TYR A 377 0.43 -16.89 36.17
CA TYR A 377 1.62 -17.51 36.75
C TYR A 377 2.64 -16.50 37.32
N ALA A 378 2.73 -15.30 36.79
CA ALA A 378 3.69 -14.29 37.24
C ALA A 378 3.05 -13.21 38.12
N PHE A 379 1.90 -12.64 37.69
CA PHE A 379 1.18 -11.64 38.47
C PHE A 379 0.28 -12.28 39.53
N LYS A 380 0.02 -13.61 39.47
CA LYS A 380 -0.78 -14.39 40.41
C LYS A 380 -2.24 -13.88 40.53
N THR A 381 -2.84 -13.62 39.38
CA THR A 381 -4.26 -13.25 39.29
C THR A 381 -5.14 -14.47 39.04
N ASP A 382 -6.47 -14.30 39.08
CA ASP A 382 -7.44 -15.32 38.75
C ASP A 382 -7.59 -15.61 37.25
N ALA A 383 -6.70 -15.06 36.41
CA ALA A 383 -6.69 -15.27 34.98
C ALA A 383 -6.51 -16.76 34.64
N LYS A 384 -7.29 -17.26 33.70
CA LYS A 384 -7.24 -18.67 33.28
C LYS A 384 -6.17 -18.87 32.23
N ALA A 385 -5.00 -19.38 32.62
CA ALA A 385 -3.98 -19.82 31.70
C ALA A 385 -4.46 -21.02 30.85
N LYS A 386 -4.36 -20.94 29.55
CA LYS A 386 -4.69 -22.05 28.64
C LYS A 386 -3.43 -22.83 28.28
N THR A 387 -3.50 -24.15 28.48
CA THR A 387 -2.47 -25.05 27.95
C THR A 387 -2.91 -25.49 26.56
N PRO A 388 -2.10 -25.23 25.51
CA PRO A 388 -2.44 -25.57 24.12
C PRO A 388 -2.60 -27.09 23.94
N THR A 389 -3.47 -27.50 23.01
CA THR A 389 -3.67 -28.93 22.66
C THR A 389 -2.33 -29.59 22.31
N GLY A 390 -2.13 -30.78 22.84
CA GLY A 390 -0.88 -31.56 22.67
C GLY A 390 0.22 -31.23 23.68
N TYR A 391 -0.01 -30.32 24.64
CA TYR A 391 0.86 -30.06 25.77
C TYR A 391 0.14 -30.38 27.08
N VAL A 392 0.90 -30.80 28.07
CA VAL A 392 0.36 -31.18 29.41
C VAL A 392 0.72 -30.16 30.49
N MET A 393 1.66 -29.26 30.20
CA MET A 393 2.08 -28.26 31.18
C MET A 393 2.41 -26.92 30.51
N THR A 394 1.95 -25.85 31.15
CA THR A 394 2.27 -24.47 30.86
C THR A 394 2.96 -23.82 32.06
N GLY A 395 3.91 -22.94 31.81
CA GLY A 395 4.56 -22.16 32.84
C GLY A 395 5.27 -20.91 32.29
N VAL A 396 5.80 -20.13 33.22
CA VAL A 396 6.59 -18.94 32.92
C VAL A 396 8.00 -19.06 33.49
N SER A 397 8.96 -18.43 32.79
CA SER A 397 10.34 -18.26 33.26
C SER A 397 10.69 -16.78 33.15
N GLY A 398 10.78 -16.10 34.26
CA GLY A 398 11.02 -14.65 34.34
C GLY A 398 10.62 -14.10 35.69
N LYS A 399 10.53 -12.78 35.76
CA LYS A 399 10.15 -12.08 37.00
C LYS A 399 9.34 -10.82 36.72
N VAL A 400 8.49 -10.45 37.67
CA VAL A 400 7.85 -9.14 37.69
C VAL A 400 8.86 -8.12 38.23
N MET A 401 9.03 -7.04 37.50
CA MET A 401 9.92 -5.91 37.83
C MET A 401 9.07 -4.67 38.06
N LYS A 402 9.39 -3.90 39.10
CA LYS A 402 8.70 -2.64 39.40
C LYS A 402 9.15 -1.51 38.49
N GLN A 403 10.42 -1.53 38.09
CA GLN A 403 11.07 -0.50 37.28
C GLN A 403 12.07 -1.13 36.31
N PRO A 404 12.42 -0.48 35.19
CA PRO A 404 13.45 -0.94 34.27
C PRO A 404 14.80 -1.02 35.01
N LYS A 405 15.63 -2.02 34.62
CA LYS A 405 16.96 -2.22 35.22
C LYS A 405 18.10 -1.93 34.23
N SER A 406 17.80 -1.90 32.97
CA SER A 406 18.75 -1.55 31.92
C SER A 406 18.05 -0.76 30.81
N TYR A 407 18.83 -0.09 29.96
CA TYR A 407 18.27 0.60 28.81
C TYR A 407 17.50 -0.35 27.86
N LEU A 408 17.86 -1.63 27.84
CA LEU A 408 17.17 -2.65 27.03
C LEU A 408 15.72 -2.85 27.43
N ASP A 409 15.35 -2.53 28.67
CA ASP A 409 13.97 -2.63 29.16
C ASP A 409 13.08 -1.49 28.67
N VAL A 410 13.70 -0.40 28.17
CA VAL A 410 13.08 0.82 27.63
C VAL A 410 13.80 1.28 26.37
N LYS A 411 14.33 0.34 25.60
CA LYS A 411 15.28 0.60 24.50
C LYS A 411 14.73 1.63 23.51
N ALA A 412 13.49 1.53 23.11
CA ALA A 412 12.91 2.44 22.10
C ALA A 412 12.93 3.90 22.59
N GLN A 413 12.50 4.16 23.84
CA GLN A 413 12.51 5.51 24.42
C GLN A 413 13.93 6.04 24.58
N VAL A 414 14.83 5.25 25.18
CA VAL A 414 16.23 5.65 25.39
C VAL A 414 16.92 5.94 24.06
N THR A 415 16.68 5.12 23.03
CA THR A 415 17.26 5.34 21.70
C THR A 415 16.73 6.63 21.08
N SER A 416 15.42 6.88 21.16
CA SER A 416 14.81 8.11 20.63
C SER A 416 15.37 9.37 21.30
N ASP A 417 15.43 9.37 22.63
CA ASP A 417 15.93 10.54 23.39
C ASP A 417 17.42 10.77 23.17
N TYR A 418 18.20 9.68 23.11
CA TYR A 418 19.64 9.76 22.81
C TYR A 418 19.90 10.23 21.38
N GLN A 419 19.10 9.80 20.40
CA GLN A 419 19.15 10.30 19.03
C GLN A 419 18.86 11.80 18.97
N ALA A 420 17.86 12.28 19.72
CA ALA A 420 17.54 13.71 19.79
C ALA A 420 18.72 14.54 20.32
N GLU A 421 19.43 14.07 21.36
CA GLU A 421 20.62 14.74 21.86
C GLU A 421 21.80 14.68 20.88
N CYS A 422 22.02 13.54 20.22
CA CYS A 422 23.02 13.41 19.17
C CYS A 422 22.74 14.38 18.02
N GLU A 423 21.48 14.49 17.60
CA GLU A 423 21.05 15.42 16.55
C GLU A 423 21.29 16.87 16.93
N LYS A 424 20.93 17.26 18.15
CA LYS A 424 21.19 18.60 18.67
C LYS A 424 22.69 18.95 18.63
N ASN A 425 23.53 18.06 19.14
CA ASN A 425 24.98 18.23 19.14
C ASN A 425 25.55 18.29 17.71
N TRP A 426 25.00 17.50 16.79
CA TRP A 426 25.40 17.56 15.37
C TRP A 426 25.00 18.88 14.72
N VAL A 427 23.78 19.36 14.94
CA VAL A 427 23.33 20.68 14.43
C VAL A 427 24.21 21.83 14.95
N GLU A 428 24.62 21.78 16.21
CA GLU A 428 25.55 22.78 16.77
C GLU A 428 26.92 22.76 16.05
N LYS A 429 27.42 21.59 15.67
CA LYS A 429 28.62 21.46 14.83
C LYS A 429 28.41 22.04 13.45
N LEU A 430 27.26 21.72 12.79
CA LEU A 430 26.94 22.23 11.46
C LEU A 430 26.84 23.77 11.44
N ARG A 431 26.26 24.38 12.48
CA ARG A 431 26.21 25.84 12.64
C ARG A 431 27.58 26.52 12.76
N LYS A 432 28.59 25.80 13.22
CA LYS A 432 29.99 26.27 13.27
C LYS A 432 30.73 26.00 11.94
N GLN A 433 30.35 24.95 11.23
CA GLN A 433 31.00 24.51 10.02
C GLN A 433 30.53 25.28 8.78
N PHE A 434 29.24 25.56 8.67
CA PHE A 434 28.63 26.19 7.50
C PHE A 434 28.17 27.61 7.82
N THR A 435 28.36 28.51 6.86
CA THR A 435 27.87 29.88 6.95
C THR A 435 26.38 29.97 6.64
N PHE A 436 25.69 30.85 7.33
CA PHE A 436 24.30 31.18 6.99
C PHE A 436 24.01 32.66 7.33
N SER A 437 23.10 33.26 6.56
CA SER A 437 22.60 34.61 6.80
C SER A 437 21.12 34.72 6.45
N VAL A 438 20.42 35.58 7.19
CA VAL A 438 19.00 35.87 6.97
C VAL A 438 18.86 37.33 6.55
N ASN A 439 18.08 37.58 5.50
CA ASN A 439 17.68 38.94 5.14
C ASN A 439 16.39 39.27 5.92
N GLU A 440 16.54 40.02 7.01
CA GLU A 440 15.46 40.37 7.94
C GLU A 440 14.36 41.21 7.26
N ASP A 441 14.73 42.08 6.29
CA ASP A 441 13.71 42.90 5.60
C ASP A 441 12.84 42.07 4.67
N VAL A 442 13.40 41.06 4.00
CA VAL A 442 12.63 40.11 3.24
C VAL A 442 11.79 39.22 4.17
N LEU A 443 12.35 38.81 5.32
CA LEU A 443 11.64 37.97 6.27
C LEU A 443 10.37 38.64 6.82
N LYS A 444 10.40 39.94 7.10
CA LYS A 444 9.22 40.74 7.53
C LYS A 444 8.09 40.75 6.53
N THR A 445 8.36 40.42 5.25
CA THR A 445 7.35 40.37 4.18
C THR A 445 6.71 38.98 4.00
N VAL A 446 7.15 37.98 4.75
CA VAL A 446 6.58 36.63 4.76
C VAL A 446 5.19 36.69 5.40
N LYS A 447 4.21 36.09 4.72
CA LYS A 447 2.79 36.09 5.15
C LYS A 447 2.39 34.74 5.72
#